data_ae5392675cfcc9ec316f1a313b9c26bc
#
_entry.id   ae5392675cfcc9ec316f1a313b9c26bc
#
_cell.length_a   1.000
_cell.length_b   1.000
_cell.length_c   1.000
_cell.angle_alpha   90.00
_cell.angle_beta   90.00
_cell.angle_gamma   90.00
#
_symmetry.space_group_name_H-M   'P 1'
#
loop_
_entity.id
_entity.type
_entity.pdbx_description
1 polymer ?
#
loop_
_entity_poly.entity_id
_entity_poly.type
_entity_poly.pdbx_seq_one_letter_code
_entity_poly.pdbx_strand_id
1 'polypeptide(L)'
;MSLAELGYEVVILEANRVGFGASGRNGGQVGSGQRWDQKKLEKHFGFDKAKIFWDISEAAKEEVISRIKLHDIECDFCSGIINTTVNKGDVSELFS
;
A
#
# COMPACT_ATOMS: atom_id res chain seq x y z
N MET A 1 1.86 7.32 -14.65
CA MET A 1 0.42 7.20 -14.96
C MET A 1 -0.31 8.53 -14.74
N SER A 2 -0.40 9.07 -13.53
CA SER A 2 -1.21 10.27 -13.23
C SER A 2 -0.94 11.48 -14.14
N LEU A 3 0.30 11.78 -14.47
CA LEU A 3 0.63 12.86 -15.37
C LEU A 3 0.13 12.59 -16.81
N ALA A 4 0.27 11.35 -17.28
CA ALA A 4 -0.22 10.97 -18.61
C ALA A 4 -1.75 11.04 -18.68
N GLU A 5 -2.46 10.66 -17.61
CA GLU A 5 -3.91 10.77 -17.50
C GLU A 5 -4.39 12.23 -17.52
N LEU A 6 -3.57 13.15 -17.03
CA LEU A 6 -3.79 14.60 -17.10
C LEU A 6 -3.42 15.20 -18.48
N GLY A 7 -3.03 14.37 -19.44
CA GLY A 7 -2.71 14.81 -20.80
C GLY A 7 -1.28 15.31 -21.02
N TYR A 8 -0.39 15.12 -20.03
CA TYR A 8 1.03 15.46 -20.21
C TYR A 8 1.73 14.41 -21.06
N GLU A 9 2.65 14.84 -21.91
CA GLU A 9 3.60 13.96 -22.58
C GLU A 9 4.64 13.48 -21.55
N VAL A 10 4.69 12.17 -21.32
CA VAL A 10 5.51 11.58 -20.25
C VAL A 10 6.47 10.56 -20.83
N VAL A 11 7.75 10.69 -20.50
CA VAL A 11 8.80 9.71 -20.81
C VAL A 11 9.38 9.16 -19.53
N ILE A 12 9.47 7.83 -19.43
CA ILE A 12 10.11 7.13 -18.31
C ILE A 12 11.45 6.59 -18.79
N LEU A 13 12.52 6.96 -18.11
CA LEU A 13 13.87 6.44 -18.38
C LEU A 13 14.21 5.38 -17.33
N GLU A 14 14.53 4.18 -17.80
CA GLU A 14 14.95 3.04 -16.97
C GLU A 14 16.33 2.58 -17.44
N ALA A 15 17.30 2.47 -16.51
CA ALA A 15 18.67 2.08 -16.82
C ALA A 15 18.82 0.56 -17.10
N ASN A 16 17.82 -0.23 -16.72
CA ASN A 16 17.79 -1.67 -16.90
C ASN A 16 16.46 -2.10 -17.57
N ARG A 17 16.02 -3.32 -17.32
CA ARG A 17 14.69 -3.77 -17.72
C ARG A 17 13.63 -3.14 -16.79
N VAL A 18 12.43 -2.94 -17.31
CA VAL A 18 11.30 -2.41 -16.54
C VAL A 18 11.09 -3.21 -15.25
N GLY A 19 10.97 -2.50 -14.13
CA GLY A 19 10.79 -3.12 -12.82
C GLY A 19 12.04 -3.80 -12.23
N PHE A 20 13.23 -3.56 -12.75
CA PHE A 20 14.46 -4.19 -12.23
C PHE A 20 14.76 -3.83 -10.77
N GLY A 21 14.42 -2.62 -10.35
CA GLY A 21 14.63 -2.12 -8.99
C GLY A 21 13.54 -2.58 -8.00
N ALA A 22 13.28 -1.77 -7.00
CA ALA A 22 12.33 -2.07 -5.92
C ALA A 22 10.89 -2.31 -6.41
N SER A 23 10.48 -1.69 -7.51
CA SER A 23 9.16 -1.88 -8.09
C SER A 23 8.87 -3.32 -8.53
N GLY A 24 9.87 -4.10 -8.89
CA GLY A 24 9.72 -5.51 -9.24
C GLY A 24 10.30 -6.49 -8.21
N ARG A 25 10.77 -5.99 -7.06
CA ARG A 25 11.40 -6.80 -6.00
C ARG A 25 10.74 -6.62 -4.64
N ASN A 26 9.46 -6.39 -4.64
CA ASN A 26 8.64 -6.31 -3.43
C ASN A 26 7.66 -7.50 -3.37
N GLY A 27 6.98 -7.68 -2.24
CA GLY A 27 6.02 -8.76 -2.06
C GLY A 27 4.65 -8.51 -2.69
N GLY A 28 4.44 -7.39 -3.40
CA GLY A 28 3.18 -7.06 -4.06
C GLY A 28 2.00 -6.77 -3.12
N GLN A 29 2.26 -6.60 -1.84
CA GLN A 29 1.22 -6.38 -0.86
C GLN A 29 0.69 -4.95 -0.91
N VAL A 30 -0.64 -4.82 -1.01
CA VAL A 30 -1.36 -3.55 -0.93
C VAL A 30 -2.19 -3.57 0.35
N GLY A 31 -1.53 -3.18 1.45
CA GLY A 31 -2.12 -3.21 2.79
C GLY A 31 -2.65 -1.86 3.26
N SER A 32 -3.41 -1.90 4.35
CA SER A 32 -3.87 -0.72 5.09
C SER A 32 -2.84 -0.25 6.11
N GLY A 33 -2.93 1.02 6.51
CA GLY A 33 -2.09 1.60 7.56
C GLY A 33 -0.73 2.07 7.09
N GLN A 34 0.10 2.40 8.05
CA GLN A 34 1.46 2.91 7.87
C GLN A 34 2.47 1.88 8.37
N ARG A 35 3.78 2.21 8.27
CA ARG A 35 4.85 1.37 8.81
C ARG A 35 4.73 1.15 10.33
N TRP A 36 4.25 2.15 11.06
CA TRP A 36 3.90 2.03 12.48
C TRP A 36 2.46 1.60 12.61
N ASP A 37 2.17 0.77 13.63
CA ASP A 37 0.80 0.43 13.97
C ASP A 37 0.01 1.68 14.41
N GLN A 38 -1.30 1.62 14.27
CA GLN A 38 -2.18 2.75 14.49
C GLN A 38 -2.12 3.25 15.94
N LYS A 39 -2.06 2.35 16.93
CA LYS A 39 -1.96 2.72 18.35
C LYS A 39 -0.68 3.51 18.66
N LYS A 40 0.43 3.12 18.01
CA LYS A 40 1.70 3.82 18.15
C LYS A 40 1.66 5.22 17.52
N LEU A 41 0.99 5.36 16.36
CA LEU A 41 0.77 6.65 15.73
C LEU A 41 -0.10 7.56 16.61
N GLU A 42 -1.18 7.04 17.16
CA GLU A 42 -2.07 7.78 18.09
C GLU A 42 -1.34 8.26 19.33
N LYS A 43 -0.52 7.39 19.94
CA LYS A 43 0.29 7.75 21.10
C LYS A 43 1.31 8.84 20.81
N HIS A 44 1.87 8.87 19.61
CA HIS A 44 2.96 9.79 19.26
C HIS A 44 2.46 11.12 18.69
N PHE A 45 1.43 11.09 17.86
CA PHE A 45 0.92 12.27 17.13
C PHE A 45 -0.46 12.76 17.61
N GLY A 46 -1.14 11.99 18.47
CA GLY A 46 -2.54 12.19 18.84
C GLY A 46 -3.51 11.59 17.81
N PHE A 47 -4.74 11.35 18.26
CA PHE A 47 -5.77 10.65 17.49
C PHE A 47 -6.07 11.30 16.14
N ASP A 48 -6.27 12.63 16.12
CA ASP A 48 -6.66 13.35 14.90
C ASP A 48 -5.62 13.22 13.79
N LYS A 49 -4.33 13.37 14.12
CA LYS A 49 -3.25 13.20 13.14
C LYS A 49 -3.07 11.76 12.72
N ALA A 50 -3.16 10.84 13.66
CA ALA A 50 -3.07 9.41 13.36
C ALA A 50 -4.22 8.96 12.43
N LYS A 51 -5.43 9.51 12.60
CA LYS A 51 -6.54 9.29 11.70
C LYS A 51 -6.26 9.78 10.29
N ILE A 52 -5.65 10.96 10.13
CA ILE A 52 -5.26 11.47 8.80
C ILE A 52 -4.30 10.50 8.10
N PHE A 53 -3.31 9.95 8.82
CA PHE A 53 -2.39 8.95 8.26
C PHE A 53 -3.11 7.68 7.82
N TRP A 54 -4.10 7.24 8.59
CA TRP A 54 -4.95 6.12 8.21
C TRP A 54 -5.74 6.41 6.94
N ASP A 55 -6.45 7.53 6.90
CA ASP A 55 -7.29 7.95 5.77
C ASP A 55 -6.47 8.07 4.47
N ILE A 56 -5.24 8.60 4.56
CA ILE A 56 -4.30 8.66 3.42
C ILE A 56 -3.93 7.26 2.93
N SER A 57 -3.67 6.33 3.85
CA SER A 57 -3.29 4.96 3.45
C SER A 57 -4.44 4.20 2.79
N GLU A 58 -5.66 4.37 3.29
CA GLU A 58 -6.85 3.79 2.67
C GLU A 58 -7.10 4.37 1.28
N ALA A 59 -7.03 5.69 1.13
CA ALA A 59 -7.15 6.33 -0.17
C ALA A 59 -6.08 5.85 -1.17
N ALA A 60 -4.83 5.67 -0.71
CA ALA A 60 -3.75 5.15 -1.54
C ALA A 60 -4.01 3.69 -1.98
N LYS A 61 -4.53 2.85 -1.09
CA LYS A 61 -4.94 1.48 -1.40
C LYS A 61 -6.05 1.43 -2.45
N GLU A 62 -7.09 2.23 -2.25
CA GLU A 62 -8.21 2.34 -3.20
C GLU A 62 -7.75 2.84 -4.57
N GLU A 63 -6.82 3.80 -4.61
CA GLU A 63 -6.24 4.31 -5.85
C GLU A 63 -5.51 3.21 -6.63
N VAL A 64 -4.72 2.35 -5.95
CA VAL A 64 -4.05 1.22 -6.60
C VAL A 64 -5.08 0.24 -7.18
N ILE A 65 -6.09 -0.13 -6.39
CA ILE A 65 -7.13 -1.07 -6.82
C ILE A 65 -7.94 -0.51 -8.00
N SER A 66 -8.29 0.77 -7.94
CA SER A 66 -9.04 1.43 -9.02
C SER A 66 -8.24 1.48 -10.32
N ARG A 67 -6.93 1.72 -10.25
CA ARG A 67 -6.04 1.70 -11.42
C ARG A 67 -5.90 0.32 -12.04
N ILE A 68 -5.77 -0.74 -11.22
CA ILE A 68 -5.75 -2.11 -11.69
C ILE A 68 -7.00 -2.39 -12.54
N LYS A 69 -8.18 -1.99 -12.03
CA LYS A 69 -9.46 -2.18 -12.72
C LYS A 69 -9.60 -1.30 -13.97
N LEU A 70 -9.24 -0.01 -13.85
CA LEU A 70 -9.40 0.97 -14.93
C LEU A 70 -8.56 0.62 -16.16
N HIS A 71 -7.35 0.10 -15.94
CA HIS A 71 -6.39 -0.21 -16.99
C HIS A 71 -6.29 -1.71 -17.31
N ASP A 72 -7.17 -2.52 -16.71
CA ASP A 72 -7.19 -3.98 -16.86
C ASP A 72 -5.79 -4.60 -16.70
N ILE A 73 -5.12 -4.25 -15.58
CA ILE A 73 -3.74 -4.66 -15.33
C ILE A 73 -3.71 -6.12 -14.91
N GLU A 74 -3.12 -6.96 -15.74
CA GLU A 74 -2.89 -8.38 -15.44
C GLU A 74 -1.76 -8.51 -14.38
N CYS A 75 -2.14 -8.55 -13.10
CA CYS A 75 -1.21 -8.62 -11.97
C CYS A 75 -1.58 -9.67 -10.92
N ASP A 76 -2.43 -10.63 -11.28
CA ASP A 76 -2.90 -11.68 -10.38
C ASP A 76 -3.46 -11.13 -9.06
N PHE A 77 -4.19 -10.02 -9.12
CA PHE A 77 -4.73 -9.36 -7.94
C PHE A 77 -5.68 -10.27 -7.17
N CYS A 78 -5.31 -10.56 -5.91
CA CYS A 78 -6.14 -11.29 -4.95
C CYS A 78 -6.55 -10.36 -3.81
N SER A 79 -7.83 -10.38 -3.44
CA SER A 79 -8.32 -9.60 -2.31
C SER A 79 -8.02 -10.29 -0.98
N GLY A 80 -7.57 -9.50 -0.01
CA GLY A 80 -7.32 -9.95 1.36
C GLY A 80 -5.85 -10.22 1.66
N ILE A 81 -5.53 -10.16 2.95
CA ILE A 81 -4.21 -10.47 3.52
C ILE A 81 -4.43 -11.43 4.68
N ILE A 82 -3.63 -12.49 4.76
CA ILE A 82 -3.62 -13.40 5.89
C ILE A 82 -2.47 -12.99 6.81
N ASN A 83 -2.82 -12.51 8.01
CA ASN A 83 -1.85 -12.24 9.07
C ASN A 83 -1.74 -13.45 9.98
N THR A 84 -0.52 -13.90 10.26
CA THR A 84 -0.26 -15.03 11.14
C THR A 84 0.84 -14.70 12.14
N THR A 85 0.86 -15.40 13.26
CA THR A 85 1.98 -15.37 14.20
C THR A 85 2.45 -16.79 14.51
N VAL A 86 3.74 -16.94 14.78
CA VAL A 86 4.33 -18.22 15.21
C VAL A 86 4.41 -18.35 16.73
N ASN A 87 4.24 -17.24 17.45
CA ASN A 87 4.33 -17.20 18.90
C ASN A 87 2.95 -17.07 19.53
N LYS A 88 2.62 -17.92 20.51
CA LYS A 88 1.34 -17.85 21.22
C LYS A 88 1.13 -16.51 21.96
N GLY A 89 2.21 -15.85 22.40
CA GLY A 89 2.16 -14.55 23.07
C GLY A 89 1.68 -13.41 22.17
N ASP A 90 1.89 -13.52 20.87
CA ASP A 90 1.57 -12.45 19.91
C ASP A 90 0.14 -12.57 19.35
N VAL A 91 -0.58 -13.63 19.74
CA VAL A 91 -1.97 -13.89 19.24
C VAL A 91 -2.91 -12.74 19.59
N SER A 92 -2.76 -12.13 20.77
CA SER A 92 -3.58 -10.99 21.19
C SER A 92 -3.39 -9.75 20.32
N GLU A 93 -2.23 -9.60 19.68
CA GLU A 93 -1.95 -8.46 18.78
C GLU A 93 -2.67 -8.60 17.43
N LEU A 94 -2.99 -9.84 17.01
CA LEU A 94 -3.73 -10.07 15.76
C LEU A 94 -5.19 -9.63 15.84
N PHE A 95 -5.76 -9.51 17.05
CA PHE A 95 -7.16 -9.16 17.29
C PHE A 95 -7.33 -7.77 17.91
N SER A 96 -6.31 -6.99 17.99
CA SER A 96 -6.30 -5.66 18.60
C SER A 96 -6.25 -4.57 17.56
#